data_9be0e34890fcceff1c03d49c9013dddc
#
_entry.id   9be0e34890fcceff1c03d49c9013dddc
#
_cell.length_a   1.000
_cell.length_b   1.000
_cell.length_c   1.000
_cell.angle_alpha   90.00
_cell.angle_beta   90.00
_cell.angle_gamma   90.00
#
_symmetry.space_group_name_H-M   'P 1'
#
loop_
_entity.id
_entity.type
_entity.pdbx_description
1 polymer ?
#
loop_
_entity_poly.entity_id
_entity_poly.type
_entity_poly.pdbx_seq_one_letter_code
_entity_poly.pdbx_strand_id
1 'polypeptide(L)'
;MVFLTETINIKSHFKKLDKVIVSIITALIVIAFLDPNQLTESIMFIGEALKGIFIFLLASVLLASFAKTTGLDQQISMVFSGHPFKAIIVASFFGALSPFCSCGVVPIIAGLLMAGVPLAPVMAFCFASPLMDPSMFLLMVPVFGLEFTLAKLIFAIIIAITAGLSLHYFRDHPLLSSPLRDLRANCCTSSCSSTTIIENKVIVWQFWKDKTRTQIFWSEGLSSTWFLLRWLALAFLIESVMTAYIPAETIGGWLGVDAWWAIPSSVILGVPAYLNGYAAIPTLSGLMELGMLPGAVMGFIIAGGVSSIPAAMAVYALVKKPIFLVYIMWGLSGSLASAYLFHLYSGFFA
;
A
#
# COMPACT_ATOMS: atom_id res chain seq x y z
N MET A 1 -55.35 -18.87 14.74
CA MET A 1 -54.48 -19.79 14.01
C MET A 1 -54.07 -19.09 12.72
N VAL A 2 -53.06 -18.26 12.79
CA VAL A 2 -52.48 -17.55 11.63
C VAL A 2 -50.97 -17.66 11.77
N PHE A 3 -50.38 -18.66 11.12
CA PHE A 3 -48.95 -18.79 10.95
C PHE A 3 -48.56 -17.85 9.78
N LEU A 4 -48.02 -16.71 10.11
CA LEU A 4 -47.31 -15.85 9.14
C LEU A 4 -45.94 -16.46 8.90
N THR A 5 -45.78 -17.09 7.76
CA THR A 5 -44.49 -17.44 7.16
C THR A 5 -43.70 -16.15 6.87
N GLU A 6 -42.82 -15.75 7.78
CA GLU A 6 -41.76 -14.83 7.45
C GLU A 6 -40.82 -15.50 6.45
N THR A 7 -41.04 -15.25 5.20
CA THR A 7 -40.03 -15.48 4.17
C THR A 7 -38.88 -14.52 4.45
N ILE A 8 -37.86 -15.03 5.17
CA ILE A 8 -36.59 -14.34 5.38
C ILE A 8 -36.08 -13.92 4.00
N ASN A 9 -36.13 -12.64 3.74
CA ASN A 9 -35.71 -12.05 2.48
C ASN A 9 -34.18 -12.09 2.37
N ILE A 10 -33.66 -13.28 2.05
CA ILE A 10 -32.23 -13.61 1.89
C ILE A 10 -31.55 -12.61 0.95
N LYS A 11 -32.24 -12.10 -0.08
CA LYS A 11 -31.73 -11.07 -0.99
C LYS A 11 -31.40 -9.74 -0.31
N SER A 12 -32.12 -9.35 0.74
CA SER A 12 -31.84 -8.09 1.47
C SER A 12 -30.65 -8.21 2.42
N HIS A 13 -30.41 -9.40 2.98
CA HIS A 13 -29.24 -9.69 3.80
C HIS A 13 -27.95 -9.77 2.96
N PHE A 14 -28.01 -10.37 1.77
CA PHE A 14 -26.86 -10.43 0.85
C PHE A 14 -26.46 -9.03 0.32
N LYS A 15 -27.35 -8.06 0.27
CA LYS A 15 -27.04 -6.67 -0.13
C LYS A 15 -26.28 -5.90 0.94
N LYS A 16 -26.26 -6.35 2.20
CA LYS A 16 -25.48 -5.81 3.32
C LYS A 16 -24.13 -6.52 3.54
N LEU A 17 -23.91 -7.69 2.91
CA LEU A 17 -22.63 -8.38 3.03
C LEU A 17 -21.55 -7.61 2.24
N ASP A 18 -20.48 -7.34 2.94
CA ASP A 18 -19.31 -6.70 2.38
C ASP A 18 -18.73 -7.57 1.25
N LYS A 19 -18.64 -7.04 0.05
CA LYS A 19 -18.16 -7.76 -1.13
C LYS A 19 -16.78 -8.39 -0.90
N VAL A 20 -15.95 -7.78 -0.06
CA VAL A 20 -14.61 -8.29 0.27
C VAL A 20 -14.72 -9.57 1.11
N ILE A 21 -15.59 -9.59 2.12
CA ILE A 21 -15.81 -10.78 2.96
C ILE A 21 -16.40 -11.92 2.14
N VAL A 22 -17.35 -11.61 1.26
CA VAL A 22 -17.91 -12.62 0.35
C VAL A 22 -16.83 -13.18 -0.57
N SER A 23 -15.94 -12.34 -1.11
CA SER A 23 -14.83 -12.80 -1.94
C SER A 23 -13.86 -13.70 -1.18
N ILE A 24 -13.51 -13.37 0.08
CA ILE A 24 -12.66 -14.20 0.94
C ILE A 24 -13.31 -15.56 1.18
N ILE A 25 -14.58 -15.58 1.59
CA ILE A 25 -15.31 -16.82 1.85
C ILE A 25 -15.40 -17.69 0.59
N THR A 26 -15.73 -17.08 -0.56
CA THR A 26 -15.82 -17.80 -1.84
C THR A 26 -14.47 -18.39 -2.23
N ALA A 27 -13.37 -17.63 -2.09
CA ALA A 27 -12.04 -18.12 -2.39
C ALA A 27 -11.62 -19.27 -1.45
N LEU A 28 -11.89 -19.16 -0.15
CA LEU A 28 -11.61 -20.24 0.80
C LEU A 28 -12.43 -21.51 0.50
N ILE A 29 -13.69 -21.38 0.10
CA ILE A 29 -14.51 -22.52 -0.31
C ILE A 29 -13.92 -23.19 -1.56
N VAL A 30 -13.52 -22.41 -2.56
CA VAL A 30 -12.88 -22.93 -3.78
C VAL A 30 -11.60 -23.70 -3.45
N ILE A 31 -10.74 -23.14 -2.60
CA ILE A 31 -9.50 -23.78 -2.14
C ILE A 31 -9.82 -25.08 -1.39
N ALA A 32 -10.83 -25.07 -0.50
CA ALA A 32 -11.24 -26.26 0.25
C ALA A 32 -11.69 -27.43 -0.65
N PHE A 33 -12.30 -27.13 -1.80
CA PHE A 33 -12.70 -28.14 -2.78
C PHE A 33 -11.55 -28.63 -3.66
N LEU A 34 -10.59 -27.78 -3.97
CA LEU A 34 -9.46 -28.12 -4.84
C LEU A 34 -8.33 -28.81 -4.07
N ASP A 35 -7.96 -28.27 -2.92
CA ASP A 35 -6.89 -28.79 -2.07
C ASP A 35 -7.13 -28.44 -0.58
N PRO A 36 -7.62 -29.42 0.21
CA PRO A 36 -7.89 -29.22 1.65
C PRO A 36 -6.64 -28.90 2.47
N ASN A 37 -5.44 -29.37 2.06
CA ASN A 37 -4.19 -29.08 2.75
C ASN A 37 -3.80 -27.61 2.57
N GLN A 38 -3.94 -27.11 1.34
CA GLN A 38 -3.69 -25.71 1.00
C GLN A 38 -4.62 -24.77 1.79
N LEU A 39 -5.84 -25.17 2.09
CA LEU A 39 -6.75 -24.40 2.92
C LEU A 39 -6.15 -24.13 4.31
N THR A 40 -5.61 -25.16 4.94
CA THR A 40 -5.01 -25.05 6.28
C THR A 40 -3.77 -24.16 6.25
N GLU A 41 -2.91 -24.36 5.25
CA GLU A 41 -1.71 -23.54 5.05
C GLU A 41 -2.07 -22.07 4.80
N SER A 42 -3.06 -21.79 3.95
CA SER A 42 -3.52 -20.44 3.67
C SER A 42 -4.09 -19.74 4.91
N ILE A 43 -4.86 -20.44 5.74
CA ILE A 43 -5.40 -19.87 6.98
C ILE A 43 -4.27 -19.56 7.97
N MET A 44 -3.32 -20.48 8.13
CA MET A 44 -2.14 -20.26 8.99
C MET A 44 -1.30 -19.10 8.48
N PHE A 45 -1.02 -19.03 7.18
CA PHE A 45 -0.28 -17.94 6.54
C PHE A 45 -0.95 -16.59 6.79
N ILE A 46 -2.27 -16.47 6.57
CA ILE A 46 -3.02 -15.22 6.84
C ILE A 46 -2.89 -14.84 8.32
N GLY A 47 -3.04 -15.81 9.23
CA GLY A 47 -2.95 -15.58 10.68
C GLY A 47 -1.58 -15.06 11.11
N GLU A 48 -0.51 -15.69 10.64
CA GLU A 48 0.86 -15.29 10.94
C GLU A 48 1.22 -13.94 10.32
N ALA A 49 0.86 -13.71 9.05
CA ALA A 49 1.09 -12.45 8.37
C ALA A 49 0.38 -11.29 9.08
N LEU A 50 -0.92 -11.45 9.40
CA LEU A 50 -1.67 -10.44 10.15
C LEU A 50 -1.08 -10.20 11.54
N LYS A 51 -0.69 -11.25 12.26
CA LYS A 51 -0.05 -11.14 13.58
C LYS A 51 1.27 -10.37 13.50
N GLY A 52 2.09 -10.64 12.49
CA GLY A 52 3.38 -9.97 12.29
C GLY A 52 3.26 -8.47 12.04
N ILE A 53 2.24 -8.04 11.30
CA ILE A 53 2.05 -6.62 10.97
C ILE A 53 1.09 -5.89 11.92
N PHE A 54 0.40 -6.59 12.83
CA PHE A 54 -0.68 -6.05 13.65
C PHE A 54 -0.24 -4.84 14.49
N ILE A 55 0.93 -4.89 15.10
CA ILE A 55 1.48 -3.81 15.93
C ILE A 55 1.71 -2.56 15.08
N PHE A 56 2.32 -2.70 13.91
CA PHE A 56 2.60 -1.58 12.99
C PHE A 56 1.31 -0.99 12.42
N LEU A 57 0.34 -1.86 12.07
CA LEU A 57 -0.97 -1.44 11.59
C LEU A 57 -1.73 -0.67 12.68
N LEU A 58 -1.73 -1.18 13.90
CA LEU A 58 -2.39 -0.52 15.03
C LEU A 58 -1.74 0.84 15.31
N ALA A 59 -0.40 0.92 15.36
CA ALA A 59 0.33 2.15 15.58
C ALA A 59 -0.01 3.21 14.50
N SER A 60 -0.03 2.83 13.21
CA SER A 60 -0.36 3.74 12.12
C SER A 60 -1.81 4.24 12.15
N VAL A 61 -2.76 3.35 12.46
CA VAL A 61 -4.18 3.72 12.60
C VAL A 61 -4.40 4.65 13.80
N LEU A 62 -3.75 4.36 14.93
CA LEU A 62 -3.82 5.22 16.11
C LEU A 62 -3.21 6.60 15.83
N LEU A 63 -2.08 6.67 15.11
CA LEU A 63 -1.46 7.93 14.74
C LEU A 63 -2.35 8.73 13.78
N ALA A 64 -2.95 8.09 12.77
CA ALA A 64 -3.87 8.74 11.85
C ALA A 64 -5.14 9.25 12.57
N SER A 65 -5.72 8.44 13.47
CA SER A 65 -6.86 8.83 14.29
C SER A 65 -6.51 9.96 15.25
N PHE A 66 -5.31 9.95 15.82
CA PHE A 66 -4.79 11.01 16.67
C PHE A 66 -4.66 12.32 15.89
N ALA A 67 -4.01 12.30 14.71
CA ALA A 67 -3.84 13.47 13.87
C ALA A 67 -5.19 14.10 13.50
N LYS A 68 -6.18 13.29 13.13
CA LYS A 68 -7.53 13.73 12.79
C LYS A 68 -8.26 14.33 14.00
N THR A 69 -8.13 13.72 15.17
CA THR A 69 -8.84 14.14 16.40
C THR A 69 -8.26 15.41 17.00
N THR A 70 -6.95 15.61 16.89
CA THR A 70 -6.26 16.81 17.37
C THR A 70 -6.38 17.99 16.41
N GLY A 71 -6.71 17.76 15.12
CA GLY A 71 -6.73 18.78 14.06
C GLY A 71 -5.36 19.06 13.45
N LEU A 72 -4.36 18.19 13.70
CA LEU A 72 -3.02 18.26 13.07
C LEU A 72 -3.10 18.10 11.56
N ASP A 73 -4.03 17.30 11.06
CA ASP A 73 -4.29 17.09 9.64
C ASP A 73 -4.57 18.40 8.90
N GLN A 74 -5.32 19.31 9.49
CA GLN A 74 -5.59 20.63 8.91
C GLN A 74 -4.35 21.53 8.87
N GLN A 75 -3.49 21.50 9.91
CA GLN A 75 -2.24 22.25 9.90
C GLN A 75 -1.24 21.70 8.89
N ILE A 76 -1.12 20.38 8.80
CA ILE A 76 -0.33 19.71 7.78
C ILE A 76 -0.82 20.15 6.39
N SER A 77 -2.15 20.18 6.15
CA SER A 77 -2.73 20.65 4.90
C SER A 77 -2.32 22.08 4.56
N MET A 78 -2.30 23.00 5.54
CA MET A 78 -1.84 24.39 5.32
C MET A 78 -0.35 24.48 4.94
N VAL A 79 0.49 23.66 5.55
CA VAL A 79 1.94 23.60 5.18
C VAL A 79 2.14 23.10 3.77
N PHE A 80 1.36 22.09 3.34
CA PHE A 80 1.46 21.53 2.00
C PHE A 80 0.79 22.37 0.91
N SER A 81 -0.07 23.32 1.25
CA SER A 81 -0.76 24.19 0.28
C SER A 81 0.09 25.38 -0.19
N GLY A 82 1.22 25.71 0.46
CA GLY A 82 2.02 26.88 0.16
C GLY A 82 2.82 26.79 -1.16
N HIS A 83 3.74 25.83 -1.25
CA HIS A 83 4.60 25.63 -2.42
C HIS A 83 4.57 24.18 -2.87
N PRO A 84 3.87 23.84 -3.97
CA PRO A 84 3.64 22.45 -4.38
C PRO A 84 4.93 21.65 -4.61
N PHE A 85 5.97 22.28 -5.22
CA PHE A 85 7.25 21.62 -5.44
C PHE A 85 7.97 21.26 -4.14
N LYS A 86 8.03 22.19 -3.19
CA LYS A 86 8.63 21.94 -1.87
C LYS A 86 7.86 20.86 -1.12
N ALA A 87 6.53 20.91 -1.20
CA ALA A 87 5.66 19.93 -0.58
C ALA A 87 5.91 18.50 -1.12
N ILE A 88 6.07 18.34 -2.44
CA ILE A 88 6.36 17.04 -3.07
C ILE A 88 7.74 16.53 -2.62
N ILE A 89 8.77 17.35 -2.64
CA ILE A 89 10.12 16.95 -2.22
C ILE A 89 10.12 16.52 -0.74
N VAL A 90 9.56 17.35 0.13
CA VAL A 90 9.47 17.07 1.56
C VAL A 90 8.67 15.77 1.81
N ALA A 91 7.52 15.60 1.13
CA ALA A 91 6.71 14.39 1.25
C ALA A 91 7.47 13.12 0.80
N SER A 92 8.27 13.21 -0.27
CA SER A 92 9.09 12.09 -0.74
C SER A 92 10.15 11.68 0.27
N PHE A 93 10.86 12.64 0.87
CA PHE A 93 11.86 12.35 1.90
C PHE A 93 11.22 11.79 3.18
N PHE A 94 10.13 12.41 3.65
CA PHE A 94 9.40 11.89 4.81
C PHE A 94 8.83 10.50 4.56
N GLY A 95 8.36 10.22 3.34
CA GLY A 95 7.91 8.90 2.95
C GLY A 95 9.02 7.85 3.07
N ALA A 96 10.19 8.12 2.49
CA ALA A 96 11.34 7.22 2.50
C ALA A 96 11.95 7.00 3.90
N LEU A 97 11.76 7.96 4.81
CA LEU A 97 12.23 7.84 6.20
C LEU A 97 11.16 7.30 7.15
N SER A 98 9.91 7.17 6.69
CA SER A 98 8.82 6.72 7.56
C SER A 98 8.91 5.20 7.79
N PRO A 99 8.84 4.74 9.04
CA PRO A 99 8.92 3.31 9.37
C PRO A 99 7.56 2.61 9.18
N PHE A 100 6.72 3.13 8.28
CA PHE A 100 5.40 2.56 8.05
C PHE A 100 5.41 1.62 6.86
N CYS A 101 4.86 0.41 7.05
CA CYS A 101 4.56 -0.48 5.94
C CYS A 101 3.53 0.15 4.99
N SER A 102 3.49 -0.30 3.75
CA SER A 102 2.55 0.18 2.72
C SER A 102 1.08 0.18 3.17
N CYS A 103 0.68 -0.81 3.98
CA CYS A 103 -0.66 -0.90 4.54
C CYS A 103 -0.93 0.14 5.64
N GLY A 104 0.08 0.49 6.44
CA GLY A 104 -0.02 1.51 7.49
C GLY A 104 -0.10 2.94 6.97
N VAL A 105 0.43 3.18 5.77
CA VAL A 105 0.38 4.50 5.12
C VAL A 105 -1.03 4.85 4.62
N VAL A 106 -1.86 3.87 4.29
CA VAL A 106 -3.20 4.08 3.71
C VAL A 106 -4.13 4.94 4.58
N PRO A 107 -4.25 4.73 5.91
CA PRO A 107 -5.05 5.61 6.76
C PRO A 107 -4.51 7.05 6.81
N ILE A 108 -3.18 7.21 6.77
CA ILE A 108 -2.53 8.53 6.75
C ILE A 108 -2.86 9.25 5.45
N ILE A 109 -2.76 8.57 4.31
CA ILE A 109 -3.14 9.09 2.99
C ILE A 109 -4.61 9.51 2.98
N ALA A 110 -5.49 8.66 3.49
CA ALA A 110 -6.92 8.96 3.57
C ALA A 110 -7.17 10.21 4.42
N GLY A 111 -6.53 10.33 5.58
CA GLY A 111 -6.62 11.49 6.45
C GLY A 111 -6.14 12.77 5.77
N LEU A 112 -4.97 12.75 5.15
CA LEU A 112 -4.40 13.90 4.45
C LEU A 112 -5.28 14.37 3.27
N LEU A 113 -5.79 13.43 2.46
CA LEU A 113 -6.70 13.77 1.34
C LEU A 113 -8.04 14.33 1.85
N MET A 114 -8.59 13.79 2.95
CA MET A 114 -9.81 14.33 3.57
C MET A 114 -9.58 15.70 4.20
N ALA A 115 -8.38 15.97 4.70
CA ALA A 115 -7.97 17.28 5.21
C ALA A 115 -7.72 18.31 4.10
N GLY A 116 -7.82 17.93 2.82
CA GLY A 116 -7.64 18.82 1.68
C GLY A 116 -6.20 19.00 1.22
N VAL A 117 -5.27 18.14 1.65
CA VAL A 117 -3.90 18.13 1.10
C VAL A 117 -3.96 17.78 -0.39
N PRO A 118 -3.23 18.51 -1.26
CA PRO A 118 -3.19 18.21 -2.69
C PRO A 118 -2.76 16.76 -2.97
N LEU A 119 -3.33 16.15 -4.02
CA LEU A 119 -3.05 14.76 -4.39
C LEU A 119 -1.55 14.51 -4.67
N ALA A 120 -0.85 15.47 -5.27
CA ALA A 120 0.54 15.34 -5.70
C ALA A 120 1.52 15.00 -4.54
N PRO A 121 1.61 15.78 -3.44
CA PRO A 121 2.49 15.44 -2.33
C PRO A 121 2.04 14.18 -1.58
N VAL A 122 0.73 13.92 -1.50
CA VAL A 122 0.22 12.70 -0.87
C VAL A 122 0.64 11.45 -1.65
N MET A 123 0.58 11.50 -2.98
CA MET A 123 1.04 10.39 -3.81
C MET A 123 2.56 10.25 -3.82
N ALA A 124 3.32 11.34 -3.75
CA ALA A 124 4.76 11.28 -3.57
C ALA A 124 5.15 10.55 -2.27
N PHE A 125 4.49 10.86 -1.17
CA PHE A 125 4.64 10.13 0.10
C PHE A 125 4.24 8.66 -0.04
N CYS A 126 3.14 8.37 -0.75
CA CYS A 126 2.64 7.03 -1.00
C CYS A 126 3.61 6.16 -1.81
N PHE A 127 4.33 6.74 -2.77
CA PHE A 127 5.35 6.03 -3.54
C PHE A 127 6.63 5.79 -2.74
N ALA A 128 7.10 6.80 -1.99
CA ALA A 128 8.37 6.72 -1.28
C ALA A 128 8.34 5.68 -0.16
N SER A 129 7.26 5.63 0.61
CA SER A 129 7.15 4.81 1.83
C SER A 129 7.29 3.30 1.60
N PRO A 130 6.66 2.64 0.61
CA PRO A 130 6.83 1.20 0.40
C PRO A 130 8.13 0.84 -0.32
N LEU A 131 8.81 1.80 -0.93
CA LEU A 131 10.04 1.54 -1.67
C LEU A 131 11.26 1.42 -0.76
N MET A 132 11.31 2.22 0.28
CA MET A 132 12.43 2.25 1.22
C MET A 132 11.97 2.68 2.59
N ASP A 133 12.44 2.00 3.61
CA ASP A 133 12.32 2.37 5.02
C ASP A 133 13.66 2.15 5.73
N PRO A 134 13.90 2.77 6.90
CA PRO A 134 15.18 2.67 7.60
C PRO A 134 15.57 1.23 7.99
N SER A 135 14.61 0.37 8.31
CA SER A 135 14.87 -1.03 8.68
C SER A 135 15.28 -1.86 7.46
N MET A 136 14.60 -1.65 6.33
CA MET A 136 14.98 -2.29 5.07
C MET A 136 16.36 -1.85 4.58
N PHE A 137 16.69 -0.55 4.77
CA PHE A 137 18.04 -0.05 4.48
C PHE A 137 19.11 -0.81 5.26
N LEU A 138 18.95 -0.95 6.58
CA LEU A 138 19.89 -1.65 7.44
C LEU A 138 20.04 -3.13 7.09
N LEU A 139 18.96 -3.79 6.64
CA LEU A 139 18.99 -5.19 6.21
C LEU A 139 19.61 -5.39 4.83
N MET A 140 19.47 -4.44 3.94
CA MET A 140 19.99 -4.55 2.58
C MET A 140 21.50 -4.30 2.49
N VAL A 141 22.04 -3.41 3.33
CA VAL A 141 23.48 -3.08 3.34
C VAL A 141 24.40 -4.31 3.48
N PRO A 142 24.19 -5.23 4.44
CA PRO A 142 25.03 -6.41 4.55
C PRO A 142 24.84 -7.45 3.44
N VAL A 143 23.71 -7.44 2.73
CA VAL A 143 23.37 -8.44 1.71
C VAL A 143 23.80 -7.99 0.31
N PHE A 144 23.39 -6.79 -0.10
CA PHE A 144 23.64 -6.24 -1.44
C PHE A 144 24.77 -5.20 -1.49
N GLY A 145 25.29 -4.81 -0.32
CA GLY A 145 26.25 -3.72 -0.21
C GLY A 145 25.61 -2.34 -0.13
N LEU A 146 26.46 -1.39 0.32
CA LEU A 146 26.02 0.01 0.50
C LEU A 146 25.65 0.69 -0.81
N GLU A 147 26.37 0.39 -1.87
CA GLU A 147 26.20 1.01 -3.21
C GLU A 147 24.81 0.69 -3.80
N PHE A 148 24.42 -0.57 -3.84
CA PHE A 148 23.10 -1.01 -4.29
C PHE A 148 21.99 -0.39 -3.44
N THR A 149 22.18 -0.38 -2.13
CA THR A 149 21.19 0.12 -1.18
C THR A 149 20.98 1.63 -1.29
N LEU A 150 22.08 2.39 -1.47
CA LEU A 150 22.01 3.83 -1.73
C LEU A 150 21.38 4.14 -3.09
N ALA A 151 21.73 3.39 -4.14
CA ALA A 151 21.12 3.54 -5.45
C ALA A 151 19.60 3.32 -5.37
N LYS A 152 19.14 2.30 -4.67
CA LYS A 152 17.72 2.04 -4.43
C LYS A 152 17.02 3.19 -3.70
N LEU A 153 17.64 3.74 -2.65
CA LEU A 153 17.11 4.89 -1.93
C LEU A 153 16.96 6.12 -2.83
N ILE A 154 17.97 6.40 -3.65
CA ILE A 154 17.95 7.51 -4.61
C ILE A 154 16.83 7.30 -5.63
N PHE A 155 16.71 6.10 -6.22
CA PHE A 155 15.64 5.78 -7.15
C PHE A 155 14.26 5.88 -6.52
N ALA A 156 14.09 5.42 -5.28
CA ALA A 156 12.83 5.56 -4.55
C ALA A 156 12.39 7.03 -4.43
N ILE A 157 13.31 7.91 -4.06
CA ILE A 157 13.06 9.36 -3.95
C ILE A 157 12.77 9.98 -5.32
N ILE A 158 13.53 9.62 -6.37
CA ILE A 158 13.33 10.13 -7.73
C ILE A 158 11.95 9.69 -8.26
N ILE A 159 11.57 8.43 -8.11
CA ILE A 159 10.26 7.92 -8.54
C ILE A 159 9.14 8.66 -7.80
N ALA A 160 9.27 8.86 -6.50
CA ALA A 160 8.29 9.57 -5.69
C ALA A 160 8.13 11.04 -6.14
N ILE A 161 9.24 11.74 -6.36
CA ILE A 161 9.25 13.13 -6.82
C ILE A 161 8.64 13.24 -8.23
N THR A 162 9.07 12.39 -9.15
CA THR A 162 8.59 12.44 -10.55
C THR A 162 7.11 12.06 -10.65
N ALA A 163 6.64 11.08 -9.87
CA ALA A 163 5.22 10.75 -9.77
C ALA A 163 4.41 11.91 -9.18
N GLY A 164 4.89 12.54 -8.11
CA GLY A 164 4.25 13.72 -7.52
C GLY A 164 4.19 14.89 -8.49
N LEU A 165 5.30 15.19 -9.21
CA LEU A 165 5.36 16.28 -10.20
C LEU A 165 4.42 16.02 -11.38
N SER A 166 4.34 14.79 -11.87
CA SER A 166 3.41 14.45 -12.96
C SER A 166 1.96 14.67 -12.55
N LEU A 167 1.59 14.25 -11.36
CA LEU A 167 0.24 14.48 -10.84
C LEU A 167 -0.04 15.96 -10.58
N HIS A 168 0.97 16.73 -10.21
CA HIS A 168 0.84 18.18 -10.09
C HIS A 168 0.62 18.85 -11.45
N TYR A 169 1.32 18.41 -12.48
CA TYR A 169 1.17 18.93 -13.85
C TYR A 169 -0.22 18.63 -14.42
N PHE A 170 -0.74 17.43 -14.17
CA PHE A 170 -2.06 16.99 -14.62
C PHE A 170 -3.21 17.30 -13.65
N ARG A 171 -2.99 18.13 -12.62
CA ARG A 171 -3.99 18.40 -11.55
C ARG A 171 -5.34 18.91 -12.06
N ASP A 172 -5.35 19.69 -13.16
CA ASP A 172 -6.54 20.29 -13.74
C ASP A 172 -7.32 19.32 -14.64
N HIS A 173 -6.82 18.08 -14.81
CA HIS A 173 -7.51 17.06 -15.59
C HIS A 173 -8.74 16.55 -14.84
N PRO A 174 -9.92 16.45 -15.48
CA PRO A 174 -11.19 16.09 -14.82
C PRO A 174 -11.15 14.73 -14.11
N LEU A 175 -10.27 13.82 -14.53
CA LEU A 175 -10.09 12.52 -13.88
C LEU A 175 -9.43 12.58 -12.49
N LEU A 176 -8.73 13.68 -12.19
CA LEU A 176 -7.96 13.88 -10.95
C LEU A 176 -8.65 14.83 -9.96
N SER A 177 -9.73 15.51 -10.36
CA SER A 177 -10.42 16.53 -9.57
C SER A 177 -11.01 16.02 -8.25
N SER A 178 -11.31 14.73 -8.12
CA SER A 178 -11.83 14.13 -6.89
C SER A 178 -11.16 12.76 -6.64
N PRO A 179 -10.05 12.73 -5.90
CA PRO A 179 -9.19 11.55 -5.82
C PRO A 179 -9.79 10.38 -5.05
N LEU A 180 -10.56 10.66 -4.00
CA LEU A 180 -11.13 9.62 -3.15
C LEU A 180 -12.33 8.94 -3.82
N ARG A 181 -12.45 7.64 -3.62
CA ARG A 181 -13.72 6.93 -3.85
C ARG A 181 -14.75 7.44 -2.85
N ASP A 182 -16.02 7.43 -3.26
CA ASP A 182 -17.14 7.71 -2.37
C ASP A 182 -17.24 6.61 -1.29
N LEU A 183 -16.35 6.68 -0.30
CA LEU A 183 -16.36 5.81 0.88
C LEU A 183 -17.60 6.04 1.74
N ARG A 184 -18.37 7.13 1.46
CA ARG A 184 -19.62 7.46 2.13
C ARG A 184 -20.71 6.39 1.98
N ALA A 185 -20.65 5.54 0.97
CA ALA A 185 -21.70 4.54 0.74
C ALA A 185 -21.64 3.34 1.71
N ASN A 186 -20.49 3.06 2.34
CA ASN A 186 -20.34 1.87 3.21
C ASN A 186 -20.00 2.18 4.68
N CYS A 187 -19.66 3.44 5.02
CA CYS A 187 -19.38 3.83 6.42
C CYS A 187 -20.53 4.56 7.12
N CYS A 188 -21.64 4.84 6.44
CA CYS A 188 -22.70 5.66 6.99
C CYS A 188 -24.08 5.01 6.87
N THR A 189 -24.35 3.96 7.67
CA THR A 189 -25.73 3.55 7.96
C THR A 189 -26.17 3.86 9.38
N SER A 190 -25.34 4.53 10.17
CA SER A 190 -25.83 5.10 11.46
C SER A 190 -25.01 6.34 11.78
N SER A 191 -25.67 7.50 11.71
CA SER A 191 -25.21 8.80 12.19
C SER A 191 -24.24 9.58 11.29
N CYS A 192 -24.60 9.86 10.03
CA CYS A 192 -24.09 11.03 9.32
C CYS A 192 -25.17 12.11 9.20
N SER A 193 -25.76 12.50 10.31
CA SER A 193 -26.32 13.82 10.51
C SER A 193 -25.29 14.62 11.28
N SER A 194 -24.84 15.69 10.67
CA SER A 194 -23.80 16.62 11.12
C SER A 194 -22.36 16.16 10.85
N THR A 195 -21.87 16.48 9.66
CA THR A 195 -20.50 16.95 9.50
C THR A 195 -20.36 18.15 10.43
N THR A 196 -20.05 17.92 11.69
CA THR A 196 -19.48 18.96 12.54
C THR A 196 -18.10 19.19 11.95
N ILE A 197 -18.05 20.13 11.00
CA ILE A 197 -16.82 20.79 10.61
C ILE A 197 -16.31 21.33 11.93
N ILE A 198 -15.25 20.71 12.46
CA ILE A 198 -14.58 21.23 13.63
C ILE A 198 -13.86 22.48 13.12
N GLU A 199 -14.58 23.58 13.18
CA GLU A 199 -14.17 24.90 12.68
C GLU A 199 -13.07 25.55 13.55
N ASN A 200 -12.40 24.77 14.38
CA ASN A 200 -11.34 25.25 15.25
C ASN A 200 -9.97 25.00 14.66
N LYS A 201 -9.37 26.06 14.09
CA LYS A 201 -7.97 26.14 13.64
C LYS A 201 -6.91 25.90 14.75
N VAL A 202 -7.32 25.51 15.95
CA VAL A 202 -6.45 25.34 17.12
C VAL A 202 -6.24 23.86 17.39
N ILE A 203 -4.96 23.45 17.47
CA ILE A 203 -4.59 22.09 17.87
C ILE A 203 -5.02 21.86 19.30
N VAL A 204 -5.81 20.83 19.53
CA VAL A 204 -6.21 20.42 20.87
C VAL A 204 -5.47 19.14 21.24
N TRP A 205 -4.33 19.30 21.93
CA TRP A 205 -3.49 18.17 22.36
C TRP A 205 -4.20 17.24 23.37
N GLN A 206 -5.08 17.80 24.22
CA GLN A 206 -5.79 17.06 25.27
C GLN A 206 -7.20 16.66 24.81
N PHE A 207 -7.31 16.00 23.65
CA PHE A 207 -8.59 15.61 23.06
C PHE A 207 -9.40 14.64 23.96
N TRP A 208 -8.75 13.92 24.86
CA TRP A 208 -9.38 12.99 25.81
C TRP A 208 -10.28 13.69 26.84
N LYS A 209 -10.15 15.00 27.01
CA LYS A 209 -11.06 15.81 27.87
C LYS A 209 -12.39 16.08 27.19
N ASP A 210 -12.48 15.97 25.90
CA ASP A 210 -13.69 16.16 25.10
C ASP A 210 -14.26 14.80 24.67
N LYS A 211 -15.45 14.47 25.23
CA LYS A 211 -16.13 13.20 24.93
C LYS A 211 -16.39 13.02 23.43
N THR A 212 -16.71 14.09 22.71
CA THR A 212 -16.99 14.06 21.28
C THR A 212 -15.73 13.67 20.50
N ARG A 213 -14.59 14.26 20.82
CA ARG A 213 -13.31 13.97 20.19
C ARG A 213 -12.83 12.56 20.49
N THR A 214 -12.98 12.11 21.74
CA THR A 214 -12.65 10.73 22.13
C THR A 214 -13.52 9.71 21.41
N GLN A 215 -14.80 9.98 21.20
CA GLN A 215 -15.68 9.12 20.43
C GLN A 215 -15.26 9.07 18.95
N ILE A 216 -14.88 10.20 18.36
CA ILE A 216 -14.35 10.26 16.98
C ILE A 216 -13.06 9.42 16.88
N PHE A 217 -12.14 9.55 17.84
CA PHE A 217 -10.89 8.79 17.86
C PHE A 217 -11.14 7.28 17.79
N TRP A 218 -12.00 6.76 18.66
CA TRP A 218 -12.29 5.33 18.70
C TRP A 218 -13.10 4.85 17.49
N SER A 219 -14.08 5.62 17.04
CA SER A 219 -14.91 5.24 15.87
C SER A 219 -14.09 5.20 14.59
N GLU A 220 -13.23 6.19 14.37
CA GLU A 220 -12.32 6.24 13.21
C GLU A 220 -11.25 5.16 13.28
N GLY A 221 -10.64 4.98 14.46
CA GLY A 221 -9.63 3.93 14.68
C GLY A 221 -10.20 2.54 14.41
N LEU A 222 -11.35 2.20 14.97
CA LEU A 222 -11.98 0.89 14.81
C LEU A 222 -12.45 0.67 13.36
N SER A 223 -13.05 1.69 12.75
CA SER A 223 -13.51 1.64 11.36
C SER A 223 -12.34 1.43 10.38
N SER A 224 -11.25 2.17 10.57
CA SER A 224 -10.04 2.05 9.74
C SER A 224 -9.36 0.70 9.94
N THR A 225 -9.25 0.22 11.17
CA THR A 225 -8.68 -1.10 11.48
C THR A 225 -9.50 -2.21 10.80
N TRP A 226 -10.83 -2.18 10.94
CA TRP A 226 -11.70 -3.15 10.30
C TRP A 226 -11.62 -3.12 8.77
N PHE A 227 -11.58 -1.92 8.20
CA PHE A 227 -11.41 -1.74 6.75
C PHE A 227 -10.09 -2.36 6.26
N LEU A 228 -8.98 -2.09 6.95
CA LEU A 228 -7.67 -2.61 6.57
C LEU A 228 -7.57 -4.12 6.76
N LEU A 229 -8.03 -4.66 7.91
CA LEU A 229 -7.94 -6.09 8.20
C LEU A 229 -8.61 -6.95 7.12
N ARG A 230 -9.81 -6.58 6.67
CA ARG A 230 -10.51 -7.36 5.63
C ARG A 230 -9.83 -7.29 4.26
N TRP A 231 -9.29 -6.11 3.87
CA TRP A 231 -8.56 -5.98 2.60
C TRP A 231 -7.22 -6.71 2.64
N LEU A 232 -6.51 -6.64 3.76
CA LEU A 232 -5.26 -7.36 3.96
C LEU A 232 -5.47 -8.88 4.04
N ALA A 233 -6.54 -9.33 4.71
CA ALA A 233 -6.88 -10.75 4.72
C ALA A 233 -7.11 -11.30 3.30
N LEU A 234 -7.83 -10.55 2.45
CA LEU A 234 -8.01 -10.92 1.04
C LEU A 234 -6.68 -10.92 0.28
N ALA A 235 -5.83 -9.92 0.52
CA ALA A 235 -4.52 -9.82 -0.12
C ALA A 235 -3.60 -10.99 0.27
N PHE A 236 -3.51 -11.33 1.56
CA PHE A 236 -2.71 -12.45 2.04
C PHE A 236 -3.26 -13.80 1.61
N LEU A 237 -4.58 -13.93 1.41
CA LEU A 237 -5.16 -15.12 0.82
C LEU A 237 -4.68 -15.33 -0.62
N ILE A 238 -4.71 -14.27 -1.44
CA ILE A 238 -4.20 -14.32 -2.82
C ILE A 238 -2.70 -14.62 -2.81
N GLU A 239 -1.94 -13.97 -1.95
CA GLU A 239 -0.50 -14.17 -1.76
C GLU A 239 -0.18 -15.62 -1.39
N SER A 240 -0.89 -16.22 -0.42
CA SER A 240 -0.71 -17.63 -0.02
C SER A 240 -0.90 -18.58 -1.19
N VAL A 241 -1.95 -18.39 -1.99
CA VAL A 241 -2.22 -19.21 -3.18
C VAL A 241 -1.10 -19.04 -4.21
N MET A 242 -0.66 -17.81 -4.45
CA MET A 242 0.43 -17.56 -5.40
C MET A 242 1.73 -18.23 -4.98
N THR A 243 2.09 -18.15 -3.70
CA THR A 243 3.31 -18.79 -3.16
C THR A 243 3.28 -20.30 -3.32
N ALA A 244 2.10 -20.90 -3.14
CA ALA A 244 1.95 -22.34 -3.27
C ALA A 244 2.12 -22.85 -4.71
N TYR A 245 1.63 -22.09 -5.69
CA TYR A 245 1.60 -22.52 -7.10
C TYR A 245 2.71 -21.93 -7.98
N ILE A 246 3.44 -20.91 -7.51
CA ILE A 246 4.54 -20.27 -8.22
C ILE A 246 5.82 -20.36 -7.39
N PRO A 247 6.56 -21.51 -7.44
CA PRO A 247 7.79 -21.66 -6.68
C PRO A 247 8.89 -20.72 -7.20
N ALA A 248 9.72 -20.23 -6.29
CA ALA A 248 10.80 -19.27 -6.58
C ALA A 248 11.81 -19.78 -7.61
N GLU A 249 12.04 -21.12 -7.67
CA GLU A 249 12.94 -21.75 -8.65
C GLU A 249 12.45 -21.56 -10.09
N THR A 250 11.14 -21.56 -10.30
CA THR A 250 10.54 -21.32 -11.63
C THR A 250 10.80 -19.87 -12.09
N ILE A 251 10.77 -18.92 -11.15
CA ILE A 251 11.07 -17.52 -11.41
C ILE A 251 12.54 -17.35 -11.79
N GLY A 252 13.45 -18.02 -11.08
CA GLY A 252 14.89 -18.01 -11.37
C GLY A 252 15.22 -18.51 -12.78
N GLY A 253 14.55 -19.57 -13.26
CA GLY A 253 14.74 -20.10 -14.60
C GLY A 253 14.26 -19.16 -15.72
N TRP A 254 13.28 -18.29 -15.43
CA TRP A 254 12.78 -17.32 -16.42
C TRP A 254 13.57 -16.00 -16.44
N LEU A 255 14.29 -15.70 -15.38
CA LEU A 255 15.12 -14.50 -15.24
C LEU A 255 16.57 -14.71 -15.74
N GLY A 256 16.79 -15.79 -16.49
CA GLY A 256 18.09 -16.27 -16.96
C GLY A 256 19.01 -15.18 -17.53
N VAL A 257 20.28 -15.44 -17.34
CA VAL A 257 21.44 -14.61 -17.64
C VAL A 257 21.42 -14.10 -19.09
N ASP A 258 21.74 -12.81 -19.30
CA ASP A 258 22.03 -12.17 -20.60
C ASP A 258 20.89 -11.98 -21.62
N ALA A 259 19.63 -12.20 -21.26
CA ALA A 259 18.53 -11.90 -22.16
C ALA A 259 18.09 -10.43 -22.06
N TRP A 260 17.95 -9.74 -23.20
CA TRP A 260 17.44 -8.35 -23.27
C TRP A 260 16.08 -8.17 -22.57
N TRP A 261 15.33 -9.23 -22.41
CA TRP A 261 14.04 -9.27 -21.72
C TRP A 261 14.15 -9.59 -20.20
N ALA A 262 15.35 -9.89 -19.67
CA ALA A 262 15.55 -10.21 -18.26
C ALA A 262 15.10 -9.07 -17.32
N ILE A 263 15.40 -7.81 -17.66
CA ILE A 263 14.97 -6.64 -16.88
C ILE A 263 13.45 -6.42 -16.97
N PRO A 264 12.81 -6.37 -18.14
CA PRO A 264 11.35 -6.25 -18.22
C PRO A 264 10.61 -7.39 -17.53
N SER A 265 11.08 -8.62 -17.69
CA SER A 265 10.46 -9.78 -17.03
C SER A 265 10.60 -9.73 -15.51
N SER A 266 11.75 -9.30 -14.98
CA SER A 266 11.95 -9.13 -13.54
C SER A 266 11.00 -8.09 -12.94
N VAL A 267 10.75 -6.99 -13.62
CA VAL A 267 9.79 -5.96 -13.20
C VAL A 267 8.36 -6.50 -13.20
N ILE A 268 7.97 -7.24 -14.26
CA ILE A 268 6.62 -7.83 -14.33
C ILE A 268 6.43 -8.92 -13.27
N LEU A 269 7.43 -9.79 -13.08
CA LEU A 269 7.40 -10.86 -12.09
C LEU A 269 7.53 -10.34 -10.66
N GLY A 270 8.22 -9.22 -10.46
CA GLY A 270 8.33 -8.56 -9.16
C GLY A 270 6.98 -8.17 -8.57
N VAL A 271 5.98 -7.83 -9.39
CA VAL A 271 4.64 -7.46 -8.93
C VAL A 271 3.96 -8.59 -8.17
N PRO A 272 3.75 -9.78 -8.77
CA PRO A 272 3.10 -10.88 -8.08
C PRO A 272 4.03 -11.64 -7.13
N ALA A 273 5.32 -11.73 -7.43
CA ALA A 273 6.26 -12.54 -6.66
C ALA A 273 6.87 -11.80 -5.44
N TYR A 274 6.57 -10.52 -5.26
CA TYR A 274 7.03 -9.75 -4.12
C TYR A 274 6.12 -9.96 -2.91
N LEU A 275 6.35 -11.06 -2.24
CA LEU A 275 5.52 -11.53 -1.13
C LEU A 275 5.71 -10.69 0.14
N ASN A 276 6.97 -10.41 0.46
CA ASN A 276 7.36 -9.58 1.58
C ASN A 276 8.72 -8.94 1.27
N GLY A 277 8.83 -7.61 1.45
CA GLY A 277 10.07 -6.88 1.17
C GLY A 277 11.29 -7.44 1.88
N TYR A 278 11.12 -7.96 3.08
CA TYR A 278 12.19 -8.54 3.88
C TYR A 278 12.54 -9.97 3.43
N ALA A 279 11.56 -10.78 3.08
CA ALA A 279 11.77 -12.15 2.60
C ALA A 279 12.37 -12.20 1.18
N ALA A 280 12.13 -11.19 0.36
CA ALA A 280 12.72 -11.08 -0.97
C ALA A 280 14.24 -10.86 -0.94
N ILE A 281 14.79 -10.24 0.12
CA ILE A 281 16.22 -9.91 0.20
C ILE A 281 17.12 -11.15 0.09
N PRO A 282 16.99 -12.21 0.93
CA PRO A 282 17.84 -13.40 0.82
C PRO A 282 17.60 -14.19 -0.46
N THR A 283 16.35 -14.25 -0.95
CA THR A 283 16.02 -14.95 -2.20
C THR A 283 16.71 -14.30 -3.40
N LEU A 284 16.67 -12.98 -3.50
CA LEU A 284 17.29 -12.24 -4.58
C LEU A 284 18.81 -12.23 -4.49
N SER A 285 19.38 -12.26 -3.28
CA SER A 285 20.82 -12.46 -3.10
C SER A 285 21.26 -13.79 -3.67
N GLY A 286 20.55 -14.88 -3.37
CA GLY A 286 20.82 -16.19 -3.96
C GLY A 286 20.67 -16.21 -5.48
N LEU A 287 19.67 -15.51 -6.04
CA LEU A 287 19.52 -15.38 -7.49
C LEU A 287 20.64 -14.56 -8.15
N MET A 288 21.18 -13.54 -7.46
CA MET A 288 22.37 -12.82 -7.93
C MET A 288 23.61 -13.71 -7.98
N GLU A 289 23.81 -14.57 -6.97
CA GLU A 289 24.90 -15.56 -6.96
C GLU A 289 24.76 -16.58 -8.11
N LEU A 290 23.52 -16.87 -8.53
CA LEU A 290 23.21 -17.73 -9.66
C LEU A 290 23.29 -16.99 -11.02
N GLY A 291 23.68 -15.70 -11.04
CA GLY A 291 23.92 -14.93 -12.25
C GLY A 291 22.77 -13.99 -12.67
N MET A 292 21.80 -13.71 -11.81
CA MET A 292 20.78 -12.70 -12.11
C MET A 292 21.42 -11.31 -12.17
N LEU A 293 21.09 -10.54 -13.23
CA LEU A 293 21.63 -9.20 -13.44
C LEU A 293 21.29 -8.25 -12.27
N PRO A 294 22.24 -7.46 -11.76
CA PRO A 294 21.98 -6.50 -10.66
C PRO A 294 20.85 -5.51 -11.00
N GLY A 295 20.73 -5.08 -12.25
CA GLY A 295 19.63 -4.26 -12.73
C GLY A 295 18.28 -4.98 -12.68
N ALA A 296 18.23 -6.28 -12.96
CA ALA A 296 17.02 -7.08 -12.85
C ALA A 296 16.57 -7.22 -11.39
N VAL A 297 17.51 -7.43 -10.46
CA VAL A 297 17.24 -7.42 -9.00
C VAL A 297 16.69 -6.07 -8.55
N MET A 298 17.31 -4.97 -9.00
CA MET A 298 16.82 -3.62 -8.69
C MET A 298 15.39 -3.42 -9.18
N GLY A 299 15.09 -3.80 -10.43
CA GLY A 299 13.76 -3.70 -11.01
C GLY A 299 12.71 -4.53 -10.27
N PHE A 300 13.06 -5.76 -9.91
CA PHE A 300 12.20 -6.66 -9.14
C PHE A 300 11.82 -6.06 -7.77
N ILE A 301 12.81 -5.60 -7.00
CA ILE A 301 12.59 -5.05 -5.66
C ILE A 301 11.75 -3.76 -5.70
N ILE A 302 12.03 -2.87 -6.67
CA ILE A 302 11.30 -1.60 -6.80
C ILE A 302 9.87 -1.85 -7.27
N ALA A 303 9.67 -2.69 -8.31
CA ALA A 303 8.35 -3.03 -8.81
C ALA A 303 7.48 -3.68 -7.74
N GLY A 304 8.02 -4.66 -7.05
CA GLY A 304 7.32 -5.35 -5.97
C GLY A 304 6.99 -4.44 -4.79
N GLY A 305 7.91 -3.55 -4.41
CA GLY A 305 7.68 -2.60 -3.32
C GLY A 305 6.50 -1.66 -3.58
N VAL A 306 6.39 -1.11 -4.80
CA VAL A 306 5.28 -0.22 -5.17
C VAL A 306 3.99 -0.99 -5.39
N SER A 307 4.03 -2.12 -6.10
CA SER A 307 2.85 -2.80 -6.64
C SER A 307 2.56 -4.14 -5.99
N SER A 308 3.13 -4.44 -4.82
CA SER A 308 2.76 -5.62 -4.05
C SER A 308 1.23 -5.71 -3.88
N ILE A 309 0.71 -6.93 -3.91
CA ILE A 309 -0.75 -7.16 -3.85
C ILE A 309 -1.40 -6.45 -2.66
N PRO A 310 -0.86 -6.52 -1.41
CA PRO A 310 -1.43 -5.79 -0.28
C PRO A 310 -1.42 -4.27 -0.47
N ALA A 311 -0.33 -3.70 -0.98
CA ALA A 311 -0.23 -2.27 -1.23
C ALA A 311 -1.19 -1.81 -2.32
N ALA A 312 -1.19 -2.50 -3.46
CA ALA A 312 -2.07 -2.19 -4.58
C ALA A 312 -3.55 -2.28 -4.20
N MET A 313 -3.95 -3.32 -3.45
CA MET A 313 -5.33 -3.48 -2.98
C MET A 313 -5.73 -2.38 -2.00
N ALA A 314 -4.87 -1.97 -1.08
CA ALA A 314 -5.14 -0.91 -0.13
C ALA A 314 -5.30 0.45 -0.84
N VAL A 315 -4.43 0.77 -1.80
CA VAL A 315 -4.55 1.98 -2.63
C VAL A 315 -5.80 1.92 -3.52
N TYR A 316 -6.07 0.76 -4.17
CA TYR A 316 -7.28 0.57 -4.99
C TYR A 316 -8.57 0.78 -4.21
N ALA A 317 -8.61 0.38 -2.95
CA ALA A 317 -9.76 0.57 -2.09
C ALA A 317 -10.02 2.05 -1.76
N LEU A 318 -8.96 2.86 -1.72
CA LEU A 318 -9.01 4.26 -1.29
C LEU A 318 -9.29 5.23 -2.44
N VAL A 319 -8.58 5.06 -3.57
CA VAL A 319 -8.63 6.01 -4.69
C VAL A 319 -9.52 5.55 -5.84
N LYS A 320 -9.90 6.47 -6.73
CA LYS A 320 -10.64 6.15 -7.96
C LYS A 320 -9.77 5.37 -8.94
N LYS A 321 -10.42 4.54 -9.79
CA LYS A 321 -9.75 3.71 -10.80
C LYS A 321 -8.72 4.46 -11.67
N PRO A 322 -8.98 5.67 -12.20
CA PRO A 322 -7.98 6.37 -13.01
C PRO A 322 -6.70 6.69 -12.24
N ILE A 323 -6.83 7.12 -10.98
CA ILE A 323 -5.68 7.45 -10.13
C ILE A 323 -4.88 6.20 -9.78
N PHE A 324 -5.59 5.09 -9.51
CA PHE A 324 -4.94 3.80 -9.31
C PHE A 324 -4.17 3.33 -10.54
N LEU A 325 -4.71 3.49 -11.75
CA LEU A 325 -3.99 3.17 -12.99
C LEU A 325 -2.74 4.03 -13.16
N VAL A 326 -2.82 5.33 -12.89
CA VAL A 326 -1.66 6.23 -12.91
C VAL A 326 -0.61 5.76 -11.88
N TYR A 327 -1.05 5.35 -10.69
CA TYR A 327 -0.17 4.79 -9.67
C TYR A 327 0.60 3.56 -10.19
N ILE A 328 -0.09 2.57 -10.74
CA ILE A 328 0.55 1.35 -11.28
C ILE A 328 1.48 1.69 -12.45
N MET A 329 1.05 2.53 -13.38
CA MET A 329 1.88 2.93 -14.53
C MET A 329 3.19 3.61 -14.09
N TRP A 330 3.12 4.55 -13.14
CA TRP A 330 4.31 5.20 -12.59
C TRP A 330 5.20 4.24 -11.82
N GLY A 331 4.62 3.34 -11.05
CA GLY A 331 5.36 2.30 -10.35
C GLY A 331 6.15 1.41 -11.31
N LEU A 332 5.51 0.88 -12.34
CA LEU A 332 6.15 0.00 -13.32
C LEU A 332 7.17 0.73 -14.19
N SER A 333 6.84 1.91 -14.71
CA SER A 333 7.77 2.71 -15.54
C SER A 333 8.99 3.18 -14.74
N GLY A 334 8.78 3.59 -13.49
CA GLY A 334 9.86 3.96 -12.58
C GLY A 334 10.77 2.78 -12.24
N SER A 335 10.19 1.59 -12.03
CA SER A 335 10.94 0.36 -11.78
C SER A 335 11.80 -0.04 -12.99
N LEU A 336 11.23 0.02 -14.20
CA LEU A 336 11.98 -0.22 -15.44
C LEU A 336 13.12 0.78 -15.62
N ALA A 337 12.85 2.06 -15.47
CA ALA A 337 13.87 3.11 -15.59
C ALA A 337 15.02 2.89 -14.58
N SER A 338 14.70 2.62 -13.33
CA SER A 338 15.69 2.36 -12.28
C SER A 338 16.51 1.10 -12.56
N ALA A 339 15.87 0.04 -13.06
CA ALA A 339 16.54 -1.21 -13.43
C ALA A 339 17.57 -1.01 -14.55
N TYR A 340 17.17 -0.34 -15.62
CA TYR A 340 18.08 -0.05 -16.73
C TYR A 340 19.20 0.91 -16.34
N LEU A 341 18.90 1.98 -15.58
CA LEU A 341 19.91 2.92 -15.11
C LEU A 341 20.93 2.23 -14.20
N PHE A 342 20.46 1.36 -13.30
CA PHE A 342 21.37 0.61 -12.43
C PHE A 342 22.18 -0.44 -13.20
N HIS A 343 21.59 -1.08 -14.20
CA HIS A 343 22.30 -2.01 -15.07
C HIS A 343 23.42 -1.33 -15.86
N LEU A 344 23.14 -0.16 -16.44
CA LEU A 344 24.16 0.64 -17.12
C LEU A 344 25.27 1.07 -16.16
N TYR A 345 24.90 1.55 -14.97
CA TYR A 345 25.86 1.95 -13.95
C TYR A 345 26.76 0.77 -13.53
N SER A 346 26.20 -0.38 -13.21
CA SER A 346 26.97 -1.57 -12.82
C SER A 346 27.87 -2.09 -13.94
N GLY A 347 27.48 -1.94 -15.21
CA GLY A 347 28.31 -2.32 -16.37
C GLY A 347 29.46 -1.36 -16.67
N PHE A 348 29.41 -0.12 -16.17
CA PHE A 348 30.50 0.86 -16.32
C PHE A 348 31.55 0.80 -15.20
N PHE A 349 31.18 0.32 -14.01
CA PHE A 349 32.02 0.31 -12.81
C PHE A 349 32.42 -1.10 -12.33
N ALA A 350 31.87 -2.17 -12.92
CA ALA A 350 32.32 -3.54 -12.74
C ALA A 350 33.35 -3.92 -13.82
#